data_16051709f66a1792aaf16f9ef3937529
#
_entry.id   16051709f66a1792aaf16f9ef3937529
#
_cell.length_a   1.000
_cell.length_b   1.000
_cell.length_c   1.000
_cell.angle_alpha   90.00
_cell.angle_beta   90.00
_cell.angle_gamma   90.00
#
_symmetry.space_group_name_H-M   'P 1'
#
loop_
_entity.id
_entity.type
_entity.pdbx_description
1 polymer ?
#
loop_
_entity_poly.entity_id
_entity_poly.type
_entity_poly.pdbx_seq_one_letter_code
_entity_poly.pdbx_strand_id
1 'polypeptide(L)'
;MDAQGLHTMKTGQITRQRDLHDIIWRAFGAARISAVEEPSGLDRQDGKHPDGLTLIPRHSGHSLAWDVTVVSPLAASYIDTAATNAGTVADMAATRKTEKYSTLSSAYRFEPIAVDNLGVFSSTTLTFISELGRRICVHTGDARETSYLFQRISIMLQRFNSVLLHDTLPVDLPDL
;
A
#
# COMPACT_ATOMS: atom_id res chain seq x y z
N MET A 1 9.45 -21.02 15.50
CA MET A 1 9.05 -19.59 15.61
C MET A 1 8.25 -19.47 16.89
N ASP A 2 8.73 -18.66 17.81
CA ASP A 2 8.07 -18.44 19.08
C ASP A 2 6.95 -17.38 18.98
N ALA A 3 6.10 -17.29 19.99
CA ALA A 3 4.96 -16.37 20.00
C ALA A 3 5.41 -14.88 19.93
N GLN A 4 6.61 -14.56 20.38
CA GLN A 4 7.18 -13.22 20.32
C GLN A 4 7.57 -12.83 18.89
N GLY A 5 8.18 -13.73 18.12
CA GLY A 5 8.50 -13.49 16.72
C GLY A 5 7.27 -13.24 15.84
N LEU A 6 6.19 -13.99 16.09
CA LEU A 6 4.91 -13.79 15.41
C LEU A 6 4.25 -12.44 15.75
N HIS A 7 4.36 -11.98 16.99
CA HIS A 7 3.82 -10.68 17.42
C HIS A 7 4.58 -9.53 16.78
N THR A 8 5.92 -9.58 16.74
CA THR A 8 6.78 -8.56 16.13
C THR A 8 6.53 -8.45 14.62
N MET A 9 6.37 -9.58 13.92
CA MET A 9 6.04 -9.59 12.49
C MET A 9 4.68 -8.94 12.19
N LYS A 10 3.65 -9.23 12.98
CA LYS A 10 2.30 -8.63 12.82
C LYS A 10 2.33 -7.13 13.08
N THR A 11 3.02 -6.68 14.12
CA THR A 11 3.17 -5.26 14.44
C THR A 11 3.90 -4.52 13.33
N GLY A 12 5.00 -5.09 12.81
CA GLY A 12 5.74 -4.52 11.70
C GLY A 12 4.92 -4.42 10.40
N GLN A 13 4.00 -5.36 10.14
CA GLN A 13 3.13 -5.31 8.96
C GLN A 13 2.09 -4.18 9.08
N ILE A 14 1.45 -4.03 10.24
CA ILE A 14 0.48 -2.96 10.51
C ILE A 14 1.15 -1.58 10.36
N THR A 15 2.33 -1.41 10.91
CA THR A 15 3.08 -0.14 10.82
C THR A 15 3.43 0.20 9.38
N ARG A 16 3.88 -0.77 8.57
CA ARG A 16 4.17 -0.56 7.13
C ARG A 16 2.94 -0.13 6.34
N GLN A 17 1.79 -0.76 6.59
CA GLN A 17 0.54 -0.38 5.92
C GLN A 17 0.14 1.04 6.28
N ARG A 18 0.26 1.43 7.56
CA ARG A 18 -0.02 2.78 8.03
C ARG A 18 0.89 3.83 7.40
N ASP A 19 2.19 3.57 7.32
CA ASP A 19 3.14 4.50 6.72
C ASP A 19 2.93 4.64 5.20
N LEU A 20 2.61 3.54 4.50
CA LEU A 20 2.22 3.61 3.09
C LEU A 20 0.96 4.43 2.91
N HIS A 21 -0.05 4.21 3.74
CA HIS A 21 -1.29 4.99 3.72
C HIS A 21 -1.00 6.49 3.90
N ASP A 22 -0.14 6.86 4.85
CA ASP A 22 0.24 8.26 5.11
C ASP A 22 0.95 8.90 3.89
N ILE A 23 1.82 8.15 3.19
CA ILE A 23 2.45 8.63 1.96
C ILE A 23 1.39 8.90 0.89
N ILE A 24 0.45 7.98 0.68
CA ILE A 24 -0.63 8.12 -0.31
C ILE A 24 -1.55 9.28 0.05
N TRP A 25 -1.94 9.39 1.32
CA TRP A 25 -2.74 10.50 1.84
C TRP A 25 -2.11 11.86 1.53
N ARG A 26 -0.84 12.03 1.86
CA ARG A 26 -0.08 13.27 1.54
C ARG A 26 0.02 13.52 0.04
N ALA A 27 0.16 12.47 -0.76
CA ALA A 27 0.21 12.59 -2.22
C ALA A 27 -1.14 13.09 -2.79
N PHE A 28 -2.28 12.65 -2.24
CA PHE A 28 -3.58 13.22 -2.59
C PHE A 28 -3.64 14.73 -2.28
N GLY A 29 -3.18 15.14 -1.10
CA GLY A 29 -3.10 16.56 -0.74
C GLY A 29 -2.22 17.37 -1.70
N ALA A 30 -1.03 16.86 -2.05
CA ALA A 30 -0.12 17.48 -3.02
C ALA A 30 -0.73 17.56 -4.43
N ALA A 31 -1.55 16.57 -4.82
CA ALA A 31 -2.30 16.58 -6.07
C ALA A 31 -3.57 17.44 -6.01
N ARG A 32 -3.81 18.17 -4.92
CA ARG A 32 -5.04 18.95 -4.63
C ARG A 32 -6.31 18.14 -4.79
N ILE A 33 -6.29 16.92 -4.26
CA ILE A 33 -7.44 16.04 -4.22
C ILE A 33 -7.95 15.99 -2.79
N SER A 34 -9.14 16.49 -2.58
CA SER A 34 -9.80 16.39 -1.28
C SER A 34 -10.22 14.96 -1.02
N ALA A 35 -9.85 14.43 0.14
CA ALA A 35 -10.14 13.06 0.55
C ALA A 35 -10.42 13.00 2.06
N VAL A 36 -11.02 11.91 2.52
CA VAL A 36 -11.21 11.59 3.94
C VAL A 36 -10.63 10.23 4.25
N GLU A 37 -10.05 10.10 5.44
CA GLU A 37 -9.58 8.83 6.00
C GLU A 37 -10.76 8.12 6.68
N GLU A 38 -10.73 6.79 6.65
CA GLU A 38 -11.72 5.95 7.35
C GLU A 38 -13.17 6.44 7.14
N PRO A 39 -13.64 6.49 5.88
CA PRO A 39 -14.93 7.09 5.58
C PRO A 39 -16.07 6.35 6.27
N SER A 40 -16.83 7.05 7.11
CA SER A 40 -18.04 6.52 7.73
C SER A 40 -19.12 6.24 6.68
N GLY A 41 -19.89 5.17 6.89
CA GLY A 41 -20.97 4.79 5.97
C GLY A 41 -20.56 3.90 4.79
N LEU A 42 -19.27 3.57 4.68
CA LEU A 42 -18.75 2.53 3.77
C LEU A 42 -18.40 1.24 4.51
N ASP A 43 -19.00 1.05 5.69
CA ASP A 43 -18.80 -0.12 6.51
C ASP A 43 -19.37 -1.36 5.83
N ARG A 44 -18.55 -2.39 5.78
CA ARG A 44 -19.02 -3.73 5.42
C ARG A 44 -19.76 -4.36 6.60
N GLN A 45 -20.50 -5.41 6.30
CA GLN A 45 -21.18 -6.20 7.34
C GLN A 45 -20.21 -6.77 8.40
N ASP A 46 -18.90 -6.85 8.09
CA ASP A 46 -17.84 -7.28 8.99
C ASP A 46 -17.17 -6.12 9.77
N GLY A 47 -17.72 -4.90 9.68
CA GLY A 47 -17.21 -3.70 10.36
C GLY A 47 -15.91 -3.14 9.75
N LYS A 48 -15.51 -3.60 8.56
CA LYS A 48 -14.32 -3.12 7.86
C LYS A 48 -14.69 -2.08 6.81
N HIS A 49 -13.95 -1.00 6.75
CA HIS A 49 -14.09 0.10 5.80
C HIS A 49 -12.82 0.26 4.95
N PRO A 50 -12.87 0.94 3.78
CA PRO A 50 -11.68 1.36 3.04
C PRO A 50 -10.84 2.34 3.86
N ASP A 51 -9.54 2.39 3.58
CA ASP A 51 -8.62 3.31 4.25
C ASP A 51 -8.92 4.77 3.93
N GLY A 52 -9.51 5.05 2.76
CA GLY A 52 -9.88 6.40 2.42
C GLY A 52 -10.85 6.52 1.24
N LEU A 53 -11.36 7.74 1.05
CA LEU A 53 -12.31 8.12 0.02
C LEU A 53 -12.04 9.54 -0.50
N THR A 54 -12.02 9.74 -1.83
CA THR A 54 -12.00 11.08 -2.41
C THR A 54 -13.38 11.73 -2.32
N LEU A 55 -13.43 13.00 -1.93
CA LEU A 55 -14.69 13.74 -1.76
C LEU A 55 -15.28 14.22 -3.09
N ILE A 56 -14.45 14.34 -4.13
CA ILE A 56 -14.86 14.82 -5.45
C ILE A 56 -14.78 13.66 -6.44
N PRO A 57 -15.84 13.42 -7.22
CA PRO A 57 -15.81 12.40 -8.27
C PRO A 57 -14.68 12.69 -9.26
N ARG A 58 -13.90 11.67 -9.60
CA ARG A 58 -12.69 11.83 -10.43
C ARG A 58 -12.78 11.17 -11.80
N HIS A 59 -13.33 9.98 -11.86
CA HIS A 59 -13.49 9.22 -13.10
C HIS A 59 -14.97 8.87 -13.27
N SER A 60 -15.53 9.27 -14.38
CA SER A 60 -16.91 8.93 -14.76
C SER A 60 -17.96 9.29 -13.68
N GLY A 61 -17.72 10.34 -12.89
CA GLY A 61 -18.66 10.79 -11.87
C GLY A 61 -18.61 10.01 -10.55
N HIS A 62 -17.60 9.11 -10.34
CA HIS A 62 -17.50 8.32 -9.13
C HIS A 62 -16.36 8.80 -8.22
N SER A 63 -16.60 8.82 -6.91
CA SER A 63 -15.57 8.98 -5.89
C SER A 63 -14.71 7.72 -5.82
N LEU A 64 -13.42 7.90 -5.52
CA LEU A 64 -12.45 6.81 -5.42
C LEU A 64 -12.29 6.41 -3.96
N ALA A 65 -12.65 5.17 -3.62
CA ALA A 65 -12.29 4.52 -2.37
C ALA A 65 -11.00 3.74 -2.57
N TRP A 66 -10.09 3.74 -1.60
CA TRP A 66 -8.84 2.97 -1.67
C TRP A 66 -8.55 2.23 -0.38
N ASP A 67 -7.74 1.19 -0.49
CA ASP A 67 -7.26 0.40 0.65
C ASP A 67 -5.83 -0.07 0.35
N VAL A 68 -4.90 0.19 1.28
CA VAL A 68 -3.50 -0.16 1.08
C VAL A 68 -3.16 -1.53 1.66
N THR A 69 -2.21 -2.22 1.06
CA THR A 69 -1.68 -3.47 1.58
C THR A 69 -0.22 -3.65 1.25
N VAL A 70 0.55 -4.10 2.23
CA VAL A 70 1.94 -4.54 2.04
C VAL A 70 1.99 -6.04 2.31
N VAL A 71 2.43 -6.81 1.32
CA VAL A 71 2.52 -8.27 1.41
C VAL A 71 3.96 -8.74 1.42
N SER A 72 4.20 -9.93 1.98
CA SER A 72 5.52 -10.55 1.94
C SER A 72 5.53 -11.68 0.91
N PRO A 73 6.33 -11.60 -0.17
CA PRO A 73 6.48 -12.68 -1.13
C PRO A 73 7.18 -13.92 -0.52
N LEU A 74 7.85 -13.74 0.62
CA LEU A 74 8.52 -14.83 1.35
C LEU A 74 7.58 -15.56 2.32
N ALA A 75 6.32 -15.13 2.44
CA ALA A 75 5.34 -15.86 3.25
C ALA A 75 5.05 -17.22 2.62
N ALA A 76 4.90 -18.27 3.45
CA ALA A 76 4.70 -19.64 3.00
C ALA A 76 3.53 -19.79 2.00
N SER A 77 2.49 -18.96 2.13
CA SER A 77 1.33 -18.95 1.22
C SER A 77 1.59 -18.34 -0.16
N TYR A 78 2.76 -17.72 -0.37
CA TYR A 78 3.10 -17.01 -1.61
C TYR A 78 4.40 -17.46 -2.27
N ILE A 79 5.20 -18.28 -1.56
CA ILE A 79 6.60 -18.57 -1.99
C ILE A 79 6.66 -19.19 -3.38
N ASP A 80 5.76 -20.14 -3.68
CA ASP A 80 5.72 -20.81 -4.99
C ASP A 80 5.29 -19.84 -6.10
N THR A 81 4.38 -18.94 -5.79
CA THR A 81 3.88 -17.94 -6.74
C THR A 81 4.89 -16.82 -6.96
N ALA A 82 5.59 -16.40 -5.90
CA ALA A 82 6.63 -15.39 -5.97
C ALA A 82 7.81 -15.80 -6.87
N ALA A 83 8.08 -17.10 -6.97
CA ALA A 83 9.13 -17.64 -7.82
C ALA A 83 8.82 -17.56 -9.32
N THR A 84 7.58 -17.31 -9.74
CA THR A 84 7.19 -17.30 -11.14
C THR A 84 7.42 -15.96 -11.83
N ASN A 85 6.92 -14.86 -11.27
CA ASN A 85 7.07 -13.53 -11.82
C ASN A 85 7.08 -12.46 -10.71
N ALA A 86 7.91 -11.43 -10.89
CA ALA A 86 7.87 -10.26 -10.02
C ALA A 86 6.50 -9.57 -10.11
N GLY A 87 5.94 -9.19 -8.96
CA GLY A 87 4.65 -8.50 -8.88
C GLY A 87 3.43 -9.41 -8.74
N THR A 88 3.52 -10.70 -9.05
CA THR A 88 2.39 -11.63 -8.97
C THR A 88 1.75 -11.65 -7.57
N VAL A 89 2.57 -11.60 -6.53
CA VAL A 89 2.09 -11.59 -5.13
C VAL A 89 1.34 -10.30 -4.81
N ALA A 90 1.83 -9.15 -5.29
CA ALA A 90 1.14 -7.87 -5.14
C ALA A 90 -0.16 -7.83 -5.96
N ASP A 91 -0.16 -8.38 -7.19
CA ASP A 91 -1.39 -8.50 -8.00
C ASP A 91 -2.44 -9.40 -7.34
N MET A 92 -2.03 -10.52 -6.75
CA MET A 92 -2.94 -11.38 -5.97
C MET A 92 -3.53 -10.64 -4.76
N ALA A 93 -2.71 -9.85 -4.06
CA ALA A 93 -3.20 -9.04 -2.94
C ALA A 93 -4.18 -7.97 -3.40
N ALA A 94 -3.90 -7.30 -4.52
CA ALA A 94 -4.81 -6.33 -5.14
C ALA A 94 -6.15 -6.99 -5.51
N THR A 95 -6.13 -8.17 -6.14
CA THR A 95 -7.34 -8.93 -6.49
C THR A 95 -8.17 -9.25 -5.27
N ARG A 96 -7.56 -9.79 -4.20
CA ARG A 96 -8.26 -10.08 -2.94
C ARG A 96 -8.91 -8.85 -2.31
N LYS A 97 -8.26 -7.69 -2.39
CA LYS A 97 -8.83 -6.42 -1.92
C LYS A 97 -10.02 -6.01 -2.79
N THR A 98 -9.92 -6.13 -4.11
CA THR A 98 -11.03 -5.84 -5.03
C THR A 98 -12.23 -6.73 -4.77
N GLU A 99 -12.01 -8.03 -4.59
CA GLU A 99 -13.07 -8.98 -4.23
C GLU A 99 -13.70 -8.63 -2.87
N LYS A 100 -12.84 -8.30 -1.89
CA LYS A 100 -13.29 -7.88 -0.55
C LYS A 100 -14.24 -6.70 -0.60
N TYR A 101 -13.99 -5.73 -1.48
CA TYR A 101 -14.79 -4.51 -1.61
C TYR A 101 -15.74 -4.51 -2.81
N SER A 102 -15.98 -5.67 -3.43
CA SER A 102 -16.90 -5.83 -4.58
C SER A 102 -18.35 -5.43 -4.28
N THR A 103 -18.74 -5.43 -3.01
CA THR A 103 -20.08 -5.02 -2.54
C THR A 103 -20.21 -3.52 -2.29
N LEU A 104 -19.13 -2.73 -2.47
CA LEU A 104 -19.27 -1.28 -2.44
C LEU A 104 -20.27 -0.82 -3.50
N SER A 105 -21.09 0.15 -3.13
CA SER A 105 -22.08 0.75 -4.01
C SER A 105 -21.46 1.11 -5.37
N SER A 106 -22.25 1.00 -6.44
CA SER A 106 -21.87 1.46 -7.78
C SER A 106 -21.53 2.96 -7.85
N ALA A 107 -21.78 3.71 -6.77
CA ALA A 107 -21.38 5.12 -6.64
C ALA A 107 -19.88 5.32 -6.42
N TYR A 108 -19.13 4.26 -6.12
CA TYR A 108 -17.70 4.32 -5.79
C TYR A 108 -16.89 3.44 -6.72
N ARG A 109 -15.72 3.95 -7.13
CA ARG A 109 -14.67 3.14 -7.72
C ARG A 109 -13.71 2.71 -6.61
N PHE A 110 -13.36 1.44 -6.57
CA PHE A 110 -12.38 0.94 -5.60
C PHE A 110 -11.00 0.77 -6.26
N GLU A 111 -9.95 1.23 -5.58
CA GLU A 111 -8.56 1.11 -6.02
C GLU A 111 -7.74 0.39 -4.94
N PRO A 112 -7.31 -0.85 -5.19
CA PRO A 112 -6.39 -1.55 -4.31
C PRO A 112 -4.98 -0.99 -4.50
N ILE A 113 -4.33 -0.58 -3.42
CA ILE A 113 -2.93 -0.12 -3.45
C ILE A 113 -2.08 -1.21 -2.81
N ALA A 114 -1.51 -2.08 -3.64
CA ALA A 114 -0.78 -3.26 -3.21
C ALA A 114 0.70 -3.20 -3.63
N VAL A 115 1.57 -3.45 -2.68
CA VAL A 115 3.03 -3.53 -2.88
C VAL A 115 3.58 -4.68 -2.05
N ASP A 116 4.60 -5.36 -2.54
CA ASP A 116 5.32 -6.31 -1.71
C ASP A 116 6.41 -5.60 -0.88
N ASN A 117 6.89 -6.28 0.17
CA ASN A 117 7.91 -5.71 1.05
C ASN A 117 9.31 -5.62 0.39
N LEU A 118 9.51 -6.17 -0.80
CA LEU A 118 10.72 -6.01 -1.61
C LEU A 118 10.62 -4.80 -2.56
N GLY A 119 9.45 -4.15 -2.64
CA GLY A 119 9.23 -2.94 -3.41
C GLY A 119 8.57 -3.15 -4.76
N VAL A 120 8.05 -4.35 -5.04
CA VAL A 120 7.33 -4.62 -6.29
C VAL A 120 5.85 -4.28 -6.13
N PHE A 121 5.36 -3.42 -6.98
CA PHE A 121 3.96 -2.97 -6.99
C PHE A 121 3.09 -3.90 -7.84
N SER A 122 1.80 -3.99 -7.51
CA SER A 122 0.83 -4.54 -8.44
C SER A 122 0.71 -3.68 -9.70
N SER A 123 0.29 -4.27 -10.79
CA SER A 123 0.12 -3.58 -12.08
C SER A 123 -0.85 -2.38 -11.98
N THR A 124 -1.95 -2.55 -11.27
CA THR A 124 -2.92 -1.47 -11.02
C THR A 124 -2.35 -0.36 -10.17
N THR A 125 -1.59 -0.70 -9.12
CA THR A 125 -0.94 0.26 -8.24
C THR A 125 0.11 1.08 -8.99
N LEU A 126 0.91 0.46 -9.86
CA LEU A 126 1.88 1.19 -10.70
C LEU A 126 1.21 2.28 -11.53
N THR A 127 0.10 1.93 -12.19
CA THR A 127 -0.68 2.87 -12.99
C THR A 127 -1.24 4.00 -12.14
N PHE A 128 -1.83 3.65 -11.00
CA PHE A 128 -2.43 4.61 -10.07
C PHE A 128 -1.39 5.60 -9.50
N ILE A 129 -0.24 5.12 -9.00
CA ILE A 129 0.82 5.96 -8.44
C ILE A 129 1.43 6.86 -9.53
N SER A 130 1.61 6.34 -10.74
CA SER A 130 2.10 7.13 -11.88
C SER A 130 1.13 8.27 -12.24
N GLU A 131 -0.17 8.00 -12.26
CA GLU A 131 -1.19 9.03 -12.52
C GLU A 131 -1.25 10.08 -11.40
N LEU A 132 -1.19 9.63 -10.12
CA LEU A 132 -1.16 10.52 -8.97
C LEU A 132 0.09 11.42 -9.00
N GLY A 133 1.25 10.85 -9.25
CA GLY A 133 2.51 11.58 -9.36
C GLY A 133 2.49 12.61 -10.49
N ARG A 134 1.97 12.24 -11.67
CA ARG A 134 1.80 13.17 -12.81
C ARG A 134 0.89 14.36 -12.43
N ARG A 135 -0.15 14.14 -11.65
CA ARG A 135 -0.99 15.24 -11.15
C ARG A 135 -0.24 16.16 -10.20
N ILE A 136 0.57 15.59 -9.32
CA ILE A 136 1.42 16.40 -8.42
C ILE A 136 2.37 17.26 -9.28
N CYS A 137 3.01 16.69 -10.31
CA CYS A 137 3.87 17.44 -11.24
C CYS A 137 3.14 18.66 -11.85
N VAL A 138 1.89 18.49 -12.27
CA VAL A 138 1.08 19.59 -12.82
C VAL A 138 0.84 20.71 -11.81
N HIS A 139 0.61 20.36 -10.54
CA HIS A 139 0.30 21.34 -9.50
C HIS A 139 1.55 22.00 -8.90
N THR A 140 2.64 21.27 -8.78
CA THR A 140 3.90 21.79 -8.21
C THR A 140 4.79 22.46 -9.25
N GLY A 141 4.65 22.07 -10.53
CA GLY A 141 5.55 22.47 -11.61
C GLY A 141 6.87 21.68 -11.63
N ASP A 142 7.07 20.71 -10.73
CA ASP A 142 8.27 19.86 -10.71
C ASP A 142 8.01 18.52 -11.40
N ALA A 143 8.67 18.30 -12.55
CA ALA A 143 8.54 17.06 -13.32
C ALA A 143 9.05 15.80 -12.60
N ARG A 144 9.77 15.94 -11.48
CA ARG A 144 10.35 14.84 -10.72
C ARG A 144 9.41 14.26 -9.67
N GLU A 145 8.26 14.87 -9.41
CA GLU A 145 7.35 14.45 -8.33
C GLU A 145 6.88 13.00 -8.45
N THR A 146 6.65 12.51 -9.67
CA THR A 146 6.33 11.09 -9.87
C THR A 146 7.46 10.18 -9.38
N SER A 147 8.70 10.49 -9.73
CA SER A 147 9.87 9.74 -9.27
C SER A 147 10.05 9.84 -7.76
N TYR A 148 9.84 11.02 -7.19
CA TYR A 148 9.91 11.22 -5.74
C TYR A 148 8.85 10.42 -4.98
N LEU A 149 7.65 10.30 -5.53
CA LEU A 149 6.60 9.50 -4.89
C LEU A 149 7.00 8.03 -4.82
N PHE A 150 7.50 7.45 -5.92
CA PHE A 150 8.02 6.09 -5.93
C PHE A 150 9.21 5.91 -4.98
N GLN A 151 10.14 6.86 -4.95
CA GLN A 151 11.30 6.82 -4.04
C GLN A 151 10.88 6.86 -2.58
N ARG A 152 9.92 7.70 -2.19
CA ARG A 152 9.42 7.76 -0.81
C ARG A 152 8.86 6.41 -0.36
N ILE A 153 8.07 5.75 -1.21
CA ILE A 153 7.53 4.43 -0.92
C ILE A 153 8.67 3.40 -0.78
N SER A 154 9.63 3.39 -1.72
CA SER A 154 10.76 2.47 -1.69
C SER A 154 11.63 2.66 -0.44
N ILE A 155 11.94 3.89 -0.07
CA ILE A 155 12.72 4.21 1.14
C ILE A 155 11.98 3.74 2.39
N MET A 156 10.68 3.98 2.48
CA MET A 156 9.86 3.51 3.61
C MET A 156 9.95 1.98 3.75
N LEU A 157 9.77 1.22 2.65
CA LEU A 157 9.86 -0.23 2.66
C LEU A 157 11.25 -0.72 3.08
N GLN A 158 12.33 -0.12 2.56
CA GLN A 158 13.70 -0.48 2.92
C GLN A 158 14.02 -0.21 4.39
N ARG A 159 13.54 0.91 4.94
CA ARG A 159 13.69 1.20 6.38
C ARG A 159 13.06 0.11 7.24
N PHE A 160 11.85 -0.32 6.92
CA PHE A 160 11.20 -1.41 7.66
C PHE A 160 11.91 -2.75 7.50
N ASN A 161 12.41 -3.06 6.31
CA ASN A 161 13.19 -4.28 6.09
C ASN A 161 14.47 -4.26 6.91
N SER A 162 15.16 -3.11 6.99
CA SER A 162 16.37 -2.94 7.80
C SER A 162 16.10 -3.15 9.30
N VAL A 163 15.01 -2.57 9.83
CA VAL A 163 14.63 -2.78 11.23
C VAL A 163 14.33 -4.24 11.51
N LEU A 164 13.56 -4.91 10.65
CA LEU A 164 13.25 -6.34 10.82
C LEU A 164 14.50 -7.21 10.78
N LEU A 165 15.44 -6.93 9.88
CA LEU A 165 16.70 -7.66 9.81
C LEU A 165 17.52 -7.45 11.08
N HIS A 166 17.62 -6.21 11.55
CA HIS A 166 18.34 -5.90 12.79
C HIS A 166 17.74 -6.64 14.00
N ASP A 167 16.41 -6.66 14.11
CA ASP A 167 15.72 -7.32 15.23
C ASP A 167 15.75 -8.86 15.15
N THR A 168 16.10 -9.43 14.00
CA THR A 168 16.18 -10.87 13.79
C THR A 168 17.61 -11.42 13.82
N LEU A 169 18.62 -10.55 13.76
CA LEU A 169 20.01 -10.97 13.87
C LEU A 169 20.35 -11.28 15.34
N PRO A 170 21.07 -12.39 15.61
CA PRO A 170 21.57 -12.66 16.96
C PRO A 170 22.49 -11.52 17.40
N VAL A 171 22.33 -11.06 18.64
CA VAL A 171 23.14 -9.98 19.23
C VAL A 171 24.60 -10.39 19.45
N ASP A 172 24.90 -11.68 19.37
CA ASP A 172 26.23 -12.25 19.55
C ASP A 172 26.91 -12.56 18.19
N LEU A 173 27.33 -11.53 17.48
CA LEU A 173 28.46 -11.68 16.56
C LEU A 173 29.71 -11.49 17.42
N PRO A 174 30.58 -12.53 17.57
CA PRO A 174 31.87 -12.33 18.23
C PRO A 174 32.64 -11.27 17.44
N ASP A 175 33.22 -10.32 18.19
CA ASP A 175 34.12 -9.30 17.65
C ASP A 175 35.18 -9.97 16.76
N LEU A 176 35.17 -9.65 15.47
CA LEU A 176 36.22 -10.02 14.53
C LEU A 176 37.44 -9.12 14.72
#